data_6c50b0e0bd7e30f464386b745c3eba92
#
_entry.id   6c50b0e0bd7e30f464386b745c3eba92
#
_cell.length_a   1.000
_cell.length_b   1.000
_cell.length_c   1.000
_cell.angle_alpha   90.00
_cell.angle_beta   90.00
_cell.angle_gamma   90.00
#
_symmetry.space_group_name_H-M   'P 1'
#
loop_
_entity.id
_entity.type
_entity.pdbx_description
1 polymer ?
#
loop_
_entity_poly.entity_id
_entity_poly.type
_entity_poly.pdbx_seq_one_letter_code
_entity_poly.pdbx_strand_id
1 'polypeptide(L)'
;ADFIVALILGIGLFCVDWRMGLTMVVILPIALFSLYRGIRSGMKAQEEAQDNLADIVSLFVEYVKGIPVLKVFGGKGMFRDRLDHSVNEFGESSKNISRLAAVSVGRYTFLIELAFALMATIGLWWTQQGELSLFAYLMFVIVSREFYKPFVNMKSHWLNYIKVKDSYGRISHLLNAPVITNPEQPKTATHFNLSFD
;
A
#
# COMPACT_ATOMS: atom_id res chain seq x y z
N ALA A 1 15.10 -5.58 12.51
CA ALA A 1 15.69 -5.20 13.80
C ALA A 1 14.61 -4.70 14.77
N ASP A 2 13.72 -3.79 14.37
CA ASP A 2 12.76 -3.09 15.26
C ASP A 2 11.77 -4.01 15.99
N PHE A 3 11.29 -5.06 15.32
CA PHE A 3 10.35 -6.03 15.94
C PHE A 3 11.02 -6.87 17.03
N ILE A 4 12.32 -7.19 16.88
CA ILE A 4 13.07 -7.93 17.91
C ILE A 4 13.22 -7.06 19.15
N VAL A 5 13.54 -5.78 18.97
CA VAL A 5 13.65 -4.81 20.08
C VAL A 5 12.31 -4.68 20.79
N ALA A 6 11.20 -4.50 20.05
CA ALA A 6 9.87 -4.41 20.65
C ALA A 6 9.49 -5.68 21.42
N LEU A 7 9.85 -6.87 20.91
CA LEU A 7 9.57 -8.13 21.58
C LEU A 7 10.35 -8.25 22.90
N ILE A 8 11.63 -7.90 22.89
CA ILE A 8 12.47 -7.90 24.10
C ILE A 8 11.92 -6.90 25.12
N LEU A 9 11.59 -5.66 24.69
CA LEU A 9 11.03 -4.64 25.56
C LEU A 9 9.65 -5.07 26.09
N GLY A 10 8.82 -5.67 25.25
CA GLY A 10 7.51 -6.20 25.66
C GLY A 10 7.64 -7.26 26.74
N ILE A 11 8.51 -8.26 26.57
CA ILE A 11 8.78 -9.29 27.58
C ILE A 11 9.30 -8.64 28.87
N GLY A 12 10.25 -7.70 28.76
CA GLY A 12 10.79 -6.99 29.93
C GLY A 12 9.71 -6.25 30.72
N LEU A 13 8.83 -5.53 30.02
CA LEU A 13 7.70 -4.82 30.64
C LEU A 13 6.68 -5.78 31.29
N PHE A 14 6.39 -6.93 30.64
CA PHE A 14 5.55 -7.97 31.23
C PHE A 14 6.13 -8.57 32.53
N CYS A 15 7.46 -8.67 32.62
CA CYS A 15 8.12 -9.13 33.85
C CYS A 15 8.03 -8.10 35.00
N VAL A 16 7.94 -6.80 34.68
CA VAL A 16 7.76 -5.74 35.69
C VAL A 16 6.35 -5.73 36.26
N ASP A 17 5.35 -5.68 35.36
CA ASP A 17 3.93 -5.77 35.74
C ASP A 17 3.11 -6.33 34.57
N TRP A 18 2.57 -7.54 34.76
CA TRP A 18 1.79 -8.24 33.73
C TRP A 18 0.48 -7.51 33.40
N ARG A 19 -0.11 -6.80 34.37
CA ARG A 19 -1.38 -6.06 34.17
C ARG A 19 -1.17 -4.90 33.21
N MET A 20 -0.11 -4.11 33.43
CA MET A 20 0.29 -3.02 32.53
C MET A 20 0.69 -3.55 31.14
N GLY A 21 1.45 -4.65 31.08
CA GLY A 21 1.80 -5.30 29.81
C GLY A 21 0.57 -5.74 29.03
N LEU A 22 -0.46 -6.26 29.70
CA LEU A 22 -1.70 -6.68 29.07
C LEU A 22 -2.48 -5.49 28.49
N THR A 23 -2.56 -4.35 29.21
CA THR A 23 -3.22 -3.14 28.67
C THR A 23 -2.54 -2.61 27.42
N MET A 24 -1.20 -2.74 27.30
CA MET A 24 -0.45 -2.36 26.10
C MET A 24 -0.82 -3.21 24.88
N VAL A 25 -1.06 -4.52 25.08
CA VAL A 25 -1.20 -5.48 23.99
C VAL A 25 -2.64 -5.64 23.53
N VAL A 26 -3.64 -5.44 24.39
CA VAL A 26 -5.06 -5.72 24.12
C VAL A 26 -5.59 -5.02 22.85
N ILE A 27 -5.18 -3.81 22.56
CA ILE A 27 -5.65 -3.05 21.40
C ILE A 27 -4.87 -3.40 20.12
N LEU A 28 -3.65 -3.94 20.23
CA LEU A 28 -2.82 -4.25 19.07
C LEU A 28 -3.49 -5.20 18.05
N PRO A 29 -4.13 -6.31 18.44
CA PRO A 29 -4.81 -7.17 17.48
C PRO A 29 -5.91 -6.44 16.69
N ILE A 30 -6.66 -5.55 17.37
CA ILE A 30 -7.73 -4.75 16.75
C ILE A 30 -7.12 -3.76 15.74
N ALA A 31 -6.03 -3.09 16.12
CA ALA A 31 -5.32 -2.17 15.25
C ALA A 31 -4.77 -2.90 14.01
N LEU A 32 -4.12 -4.05 14.19
CA LEU A 32 -3.59 -4.86 13.09
C LEU A 32 -4.68 -5.38 12.16
N PHE A 33 -5.80 -5.83 12.70
CA PHE A 33 -6.96 -6.22 11.88
C PHE A 33 -7.54 -5.06 11.08
N SER A 34 -7.63 -3.86 11.70
CA SER A 34 -8.04 -2.63 11.02
C SER A 34 -7.09 -2.26 9.87
N LEU A 35 -5.78 -2.39 10.08
CA LEU A 35 -4.77 -2.15 9.05
C LEU A 35 -4.90 -3.14 7.90
N TYR A 36 -4.99 -4.45 8.19
CA TYR A 36 -5.15 -5.50 7.18
C TYR A 36 -6.38 -5.26 6.29
N ARG A 37 -7.52 -4.92 6.91
CA ARG A 37 -8.76 -4.64 6.18
C ARG A 37 -8.63 -3.39 5.30
N GLY A 38 -7.99 -2.35 5.81
CA GLY A 38 -7.72 -1.11 5.05
C GLY A 38 -6.83 -1.33 3.84
N ILE A 39 -5.77 -2.11 3.99
CA ILE A 39 -4.85 -2.47 2.90
C ILE A 39 -5.57 -3.25 1.82
N ARG A 40 -6.37 -4.25 2.17
CA ARG A 40 -7.11 -5.05 1.20
C ARG A 40 -8.08 -4.21 0.36
N SER A 41 -8.74 -3.23 1.00
CA SER A 41 -9.62 -2.29 0.28
C SER A 41 -8.82 -1.34 -0.63
N GLY A 42 -7.66 -0.86 -0.17
CA GLY A 42 -6.78 0.00 -0.94
C GLY A 42 -6.18 -0.69 -2.16
N MET A 43 -5.86 -1.99 -2.07
CA MET A 43 -5.34 -2.77 -3.20
C MET A 43 -6.34 -2.86 -4.34
N LYS A 44 -7.62 -3.11 -4.04
CA LYS A 44 -8.67 -3.15 -5.07
C LYS A 44 -8.84 -1.81 -5.78
N ALA A 45 -8.86 -0.71 -5.02
CA ALA A 45 -8.95 0.62 -5.60
C ALA A 45 -7.71 0.98 -6.45
N GLN A 46 -6.53 0.48 -6.07
CA GLN A 46 -5.30 0.66 -6.83
C GLN A 46 -5.33 -0.08 -8.17
N GLU A 47 -5.88 -1.29 -8.21
CA GLU A 47 -6.07 -2.09 -9.43
C GLU A 47 -6.99 -1.34 -10.41
N GLU A 48 -8.15 -0.88 -9.94
CA GLU A 48 -9.08 -0.07 -10.74
C GLU A 48 -8.43 1.20 -11.32
N ALA A 49 -7.62 1.91 -10.55
CA ALA A 49 -6.93 3.10 -11.06
C ALA A 49 -5.82 2.76 -12.05
N GLN A 50 -5.17 1.60 -11.95
CA GLN A 50 -4.20 1.15 -12.95
C GLN A 50 -4.88 0.82 -14.28
N ASP A 51 -6.08 0.21 -14.26
CA ASP A 51 -6.87 -0.06 -15.46
C ASP A 51 -7.27 1.25 -16.15
N ASN A 52 -7.79 2.23 -15.39
CA ASN A 52 -8.12 3.55 -15.92
C ASN A 52 -6.89 4.28 -16.51
N LEU A 53 -5.72 4.11 -15.92
CA LEU A 53 -4.47 4.66 -16.47
C LEU A 53 -4.07 3.97 -17.79
N ALA A 54 -4.25 2.66 -17.89
CA ALA A 54 -3.99 1.92 -19.10
C ALA A 54 -4.89 2.38 -20.25
N ASP A 55 -6.16 2.66 -19.97
CA ASP A 55 -7.11 3.21 -20.94
C ASP A 55 -6.67 4.58 -21.46
N ILE A 56 -6.21 5.47 -20.59
CA ILE A 56 -5.66 6.77 -20.99
C ILE A 56 -4.45 6.59 -21.93
N VAL A 57 -3.51 5.70 -21.55
CA VAL A 57 -2.32 5.44 -22.37
C VAL A 57 -2.72 4.89 -23.73
N SER A 58 -3.69 3.97 -23.79
CA SER A 58 -4.23 3.42 -25.02
C SER A 58 -4.82 4.50 -25.93
N LEU A 59 -5.62 5.41 -25.36
CA LEU A 59 -6.20 6.56 -26.08
C LEU A 59 -5.12 7.49 -26.63
N PHE A 60 -4.04 7.74 -25.87
CA PHE A 60 -2.92 8.54 -26.38
C PHE A 60 -2.21 7.87 -27.56
N VAL A 61 -1.97 6.56 -27.49
CA VAL A 61 -1.37 5.80 -28.59
C VAL A 61 -2.27 5.85 -29.84
N GLU A 62 -3.58 5.67 -29.67
CA GLU A 62 -4.56 5.77 -30.75
C GLU A 62 -4.54 7.16 -31.38
N TYR A 63 -4.51 8.22 -30.56
CA TYR A 63 -4.42 9.60 -31.03
C TYR A 63 -3.18 9.85 -31.85
N VAL A 64 -2.00 9.47 -31.35
CA VAL A 64 -0.74 9.69 -32.06
C VAL A 64 -0.74 8.99 -33.41
N LYS A 65 -1.25 7.74 -33.47
CA LYS A 65 -1.39 7.01 -34.73
C LYS A 65 -2.44 7.61 -35.66
N GLY A 66 -3.51 8.22 -35.12
CA GLY A 66 -4.62 8.83 -35.84
C GLY A 66 -4.40 10.30 -36.26
N ILE A 67 -3.33 10.97 -35.78
CA ILE A 67 -3.04 12.40 -36.10
C ILE A 67 -3.14 12.71 -37.62
N PRO A 68 -2.55 11.91 -38.53
CA PRO A 68 -2.65 12.16 -39.96
C PRO A 68 -4.10 12.19 -40.46
N VAL A 69 -4.91 11.26 -39.99
CA VAL A 69 -6.35 11.14 -40.35
C VAL A 69 -7.16 12.30 -39.76
N LEU A 70 -6.93 12.64 -38.50
CA LEU A 70 -7.61 13.74 -37.81
C LEU A 70 -7.31 15.13 -38.41
N LYS A 71 -6.12 15.31 -39.00
CA LYS A 71 -5.80 16.55 -39.73
C LYS A 71 -6.61 16.70 -41.01
N VAL A 72 -6.95 15.60 -41.66
CA VAL A 72 -7.72 15.62 -42.92
C VAL A 72 -9.22 15.73 -42.65
N PHE A 73 -9.74 15.01 -41.66
CA PHE A 73 -11.20 14.87 -41.43
C PHE A 73 -11.75 15.67 -40.25
N GLY A 74 -10.95 16.39 -39.49
CA GLY A 74 -11.42 17.37 -38.49
C GLY A 74 -11.98 16.82 -37.19
N GLY A 75 -11.68 15.58 -36.78
CA GLY A 75 -12.25 14.90 -35.61
C GLY A 75 -11.67 15.27 -34.22
N LYS A 76 -11.07 16.46 -34.06
CA LYS A 76 -10.37 16.86 -32.81
C LYS A 76 -11.26 16.96 -31.57
N GLY A 77 -12.56 17.30 -31.73
CA GLY A 77 -13.49 17.46 -30.60
C GLY A 77 -13.80 16.15 -29.89
N MET A 78 -14.18 15.14 -30.64
CA MET A 78 -14.57 13.83 -30.09
C MET A 78 -13.44 13.13 -29.32
N PHE A 79 -12.18 13.27 -29.78
CA PHE A 79 -11.03 12.75 -29.07
C PHE A 79 -10.81 13.47 -27.73
N ARG A 80 -10.92 14.79 -27.73
CA ARG A 80 -10.78 15.62 -26.55
C ARG A 80 -11.82 15.24 -25.49
N ASP A 81 -13.06 15.06 -25.87
CA ASP A 81 -14.15 14.70 -24.96
C ASP A 81 -13.89 13.30 -24.34
N ARG A 82 -13.44 12.33 -25.13
CA ARG A 82 -13.07 10.99 -24.64
C ARG A 82 -11.87 11.04 -23.70
N LEU A 83 -10.85 11.83 -24.00
CA LEU A 83 -9.67 12.01 -23.15
C LEU A 83 -10.05 12.69 -21.83
N ASP A 84 -10.83 13.76 -21.88
CA ASP A 84 -11.30 14.48 -20.69
C ASP A 84 -12.14 13.56 -19.79
N HIS A 85 -12.97 12.68 -20.36
CA HIS A 85 -13.71 11.67 -19.61
C HIS A 85 -12.77 10.69 -18.90
N SER A 86 -11.84 10.08 -19.62
CA SER A 86 -10.90 9.09 -19.03
C SER A 86 -9.96 9.71 -17.98
N VAL A 87 -9.53 10.96 -18.19
CA VAL A 87 -8.72 11.71 -17.20
C VAL A 87 -9.55 11.99 -15.94
N ASN A 88 -10.82 12.34 -16.07
CA ASN A 88 -11.71 12.55 -14.93
C ASN A 88 -11.97 11.24 -14.17
N GLU A 89 -12.22 10.13 -14.85
CA GLU A 89 -12.37 8.80 -14.22
C GLU A 89 -11.10 8.39 -13.44
N PHE A 90 -9.93 8.57 -14.03
CA PHE A 90 -8.68 8.34 -13.34
C PHE A 90 -8.50 9.28 -12.13
N GLY A 91 -8.87 10.55 -12.27
CA GLY A 91 -8.86 11.54 -11.18
C GLY A 91 -9.73 11.11 -10.00
N GLU A 92 -10.96 10.65 -10.26
CA GLU A 92 -11.86 10.17 -9.21
C GLU A 92 -11.37 8.86 -8.58
N SER A 93 -10.84 7.92 -9.36
CA SER A 93 -10.24 6.68 -8.84
C SER A 93 -9.02 6.98 -7.96
N SER A 94 -8.14 7.88 -8.37
CA SER A 94 -6.96 8.32 -7.60
C SER A 94 -7.35 9.01 -6.29
N LYS A 95 -8.39 9.85 -6.32
CA LYS A 95 -8.97 10.50 -5.14
C LYS A 95 -9.59 9.47 -4.18
N ASN A 96 -10.27 8.46 -4.71
CA ASN A 96 -10.83 7.36 -3.92
C ASN A 96 -9.73 6.56 -3.21
N ILE A 97 -8.64 6.21 -3.91
CA ILE A 97 -7.45 5.56 -3.31
C ILE A 97 -6.90 6.40 -2.16
N SER A 98 -6.67 7.70 -2.42
CA SER A 98 -6.12 8.61 -1.42
C SER A 98 -7.02 8.72 -0.20
N ARG A 99 -8.33 8.78 -0.39
CA ARG A 99 -9.32 8.81 0.69
C ARG A 99 -9.32 7.51 1.50
N LEU A 100 -9.34 6.34 0.83
CA LEU A 100 -9.30 5.03 1.49
C LEU A 100 -8.00 4.84 2.27
N ALA A 101 -6.87 5.24 1.70
CA ALA A 101 -5.57 5.20 2.35
C ALA A 101 -5.54 6.11 3.60
N ALA A 102 -5.99 7.36 3.47
CA ALA A 102 -6.01 8.33 4.57
C ALA A 102 -6.89 7.84 5.73
N VAL A 103 -8.11 7.36 5.45
CA VAL A 103 -9.03 6.85 6.48
C VAL A 103 -8.47 5.59 7.14
N SER A 104 -7.90 4.66 6.36
CA SER A 104 -7.38 3.39 6.88
C SER A 104 -6.13 3.60 7.75
N VAL A 105 -5.19 4.42 7.27
CA VAL A 105 -3.97 4.76 8.01
C VAL A 105 -4.30 5.60 9.24
N GLY A 106 -5.21 6.57 9.10
CA GLY A 106 -5.66 7.42 10.21
C GLY A 106 -6.31 6.60 11.33
N ARG A 107 -7.22 5.69 10.98
CA ARG A 107 -7.86 4.77 11.94
C ARG A 107 -6.86 3.86 12.64
N TYR A 108 -5.92 3.29 11.89
CA TYR A 108 -4.86 2.47 12.47
C TYR A 108 -3.98 3.25 13.45
N THR A 109 -3.51 4.43 13.04
CA THR A 109 -2.69 5.28 13.89
C THR A 109 -3.45 5.72 15.14
N PHE A 110 -4.72 6.08 14.98
CA PHE A 110 -5.59 6.44 16.11
C PHE A 110 -5.72 5.28 17.12
N LEU A 111 -5.89 4.05 16.67
CA LEU A 111 -5.98 2.89 17.56
C LEU A 111 -4.67 2.63 18.33
N ILE A 112 -3.52 2.84 17.71
CA ILE A 112 -2.20 2.71 18.37
C ILE A 112 -2.04 3.81 19.44
N GLU A 113 -2.36 5.07 19.10
CA GLU A 113 -2.28 6.16 20.07
C GLU A 113 -3.32 6.02 21.20
N LEU A 114 -4.50 5.47 20.91
CA LEU A 114 -5.51 5.14 21.90
C LEU A 114 -5.00 4.04 22.86
N ALA A 115 -4.30 3.02 22.36
CA ALA A 115 -3.67 2.01 23.20
C ALA A 115 -2.69 2.62 24.19
N PHE A 116 -1.83 3.52 23.71
CA PHE A 116 -0.89 4.24 24.55
C PHE A 116 -1.62 5.12 25.60
N ALA A 117 -2.63 5.88 25.18
CA ALA A 117 -3.39 6.75 26.06
C ALA A 117 -4.12 5.96 27.18
N LEU A 118 -4.75 4.82 26.82
CA LEU A 118 -5.41 3.97 27.80
C LEU A 118 -4.42 3.35 28.79
N MET A 119 -3.28 2.86 28.30
CA MET A 119 -2.21 2.33 29.17
C MET A 119 -1.73 3.42 30.15
N ALA A 120 -1.48 4.63 29.67
CA ALA A 120 -1.02 5.73 30.51
C ALA A 120 -2.08 6.13 31.55
N THR A 121 -3.37 6.18 31.16
CA THR A 121 -4.47 6.55 32.06
C THR A 121 -4.70 5.49 33.14
N ILE A 122 -4.73 4.21 32.76
CA ILE A 122 -4.93 3.09 33.69
C ILE A 122 -3.72 2.98 34.64
N GLY A 123 -2.50 3.13 34.11
CA GLY A 123 -1.29 3.12 34.91
C GLY A 123 -1.23 4.25 35.94
N LEU A 124 -1.67 5.45 35.58
CA LEU A 124 -1.78 6.58 36.53
C LEU A 124 -2.79 6.27 37.63
N TRP A 125 -3.92 5.67 37.26
CA TRP A 125 -4.96 5.30 38.25
C TRP A 125 -4.44 4.26 39.24
N TRP A 126 -3.73 3.19 38.80
CA TRP A 126 -3.12 2.22 39.72
C TRP A 126 -2.00 2.82 40.59
N THR A 127 -1.25 3.78 40.04
CA THR A 127 -0.22 4.49 40.82
C THR A 127 -0.86 5.31 41.92
N GLN A 128 -2.01 5.96 41.69
CA GLN A 128 -2.74 6.70 42.71
C GLN A 128 -3.31 5.80 43.82
N GLN A 129 -3.67 4.57 43.50
CA GLN A 129 -4.13 3.58 44.47
C GLN A 129 -2.96 2.91 45.25
N GLY A 130 -1.73 3.21 44.91
CA GLY A 130 -0.55 2.60 45.55
C GLY A 130 -0.23 1.18 45.09
N GLU A 131 -0.96 0.65 44.07
CA GLU A 131 -0.73 -0.69 43.53
C GLU A 131 0.48 -0.73 42.59
N LEU A 132 0.85 0.41 41.98
CA LEU A 132 1.99 0.52 41.06
C LEU A 132 2.94 1.64 41.59
N SER A 133 4.25 1.35 41.60
CA SER A 133 5.21 2.39 41.99
C SER A 133 5.31 3.47 40.90
N LEU A 134 5.49 4.72 41.29
CA LEU A 134 5.67 5.84 40.37
C LEU A 134 6.84 5.60 39.40
N PHE A 135 7.93 4.95 39.86
CA PHE A 135 9.07 4.63 39.05
C PHE A 135 8.69 3.62 37.95
N ALA A 136 7.97 2.55 38.29
CA ALA A 136 7.49 1.56 37.32
C ALA A 136 6.56 2.23 36.30
N TYR A 137 5.62 3.09 36.73
CA TYR A 137 4.73 3.82 35.82
C TYR A 137 5.53 4.67 34.80
N LEU A 138 6.49 5.48 35.27
CA LEU A 138 7.31 6.30 34.38
C LEU A 138 8.12 5.45 33.40
N MET A 139 8.66 4.32 33.87
CA MET A 139 9.35 3.36 33.01
C MET A 139 8.42 2.82 31.91
N PHE A 140 7.18 2.43 32.25
CA PHE A 140 6.19 2.01 31.26
C PHE A 140 5.88 3.10 30.24
N VAL A 141 5.65 4.35 30.65
CA VAL A 141 5.34 5.45 29.75
C VAL A 141 6.49 5.73 28.78
N ILE A 142 7.74 5.71 29.24
CA ILE A 142 8.91 5.98 28.41
C ILE A 142 9.19 4.83 27.44
N VAL A 143 9.23 3.59 27.95
CA VAL A 143 9.64 2.41 27.17
C VAL A 143 8.55 1.96 26.20
N SER A 144 7.27 2.17 26.53
CA SER A 144 6.16 1.81 25.64
C SER A 144 6.20 2.55 24.30
N ARG A 145 6.74 3.76 24.24
CA ARG A 145 6.93 4.49 22.96
C ARG A 145 7.83 3.70 22.00
N GLU A 146 8.94 3.15 22.49
CA GLU A 146 9.80 2.30 21.67
C GLU A 146 9.15 0.96 21.32
N PHE A 147 8.34 0.40 22.23
CA PHE A 147 7.54 -0.79 21.96
C PHE A 147 6.54 -0.59 20.82
N TYR A 148 5.82 0.55 20.77
CA TYR A 148 4.83 0.83 19.73
C TYR A 148 5.45 1.24 18.37
N LYS A 149 6.68 1.72 18.34
CA LYS A 149 7.37 2.23 17.14
C LYS A 149 7.36 1.28 15.93
N PRO A 150 7.70 -0.02 16.03
CA PRO A 150 7.62 -0.91 14.88
C PRO A 150 6.19 -1.12 14.37
N PHE A 151 5.20 -1.09 15.25
CA PHE A 151 3.80 -1.17 14.87
C PHE A 151 3.36 0.09 14.12
N VAL A 152 3.75 1.27 14.58
CA VAL A 152 3.50 2.53 13.85
C VAL A 152 4.15 2.49 12.45
N ASN A 153 5.34 1.94 12.31
CA ASN A 153 6.06 1.85 11.05
C ASN A 153 5.57 0.71 10.13
N MET A 154 4.80 -0.24 10.65
CA MET A 154 4.31 -1.41 9.92
C MET A 154 3.52 -1.03 8.66
N LYS A 155 2.77 0.09 8.70
CA LYS A 155 2.07 0.65 7.53
C LYS A 155 3.01 0.92 6.35
N SER A 156 4.20 1.47 6.62
CA SER A 156 5.19 1.79 5.59
C SER A 156 5.88 0.53 5.04
N HIS A 157 6.22 -0.40 5.93
CA HIS A 157 6.81 -1.69 5.53
C HIS A 157 5.87 -2.49 4.66
N TRP A 158 4.57 -2.50 4.98
CA TRP A 158 3.58 -3.20 4.18
C TRP A 158 3.37 -2.58 2.80
N LEU A 159 3.29 -1.25 2.71
CA LEU A 159 3.20 -0.55 1.42
C LEU A 159 4.43 -0.82 0.54
N ASN A 160 5.63 -0.85 1.13
CA ASN A 160 6.85 -1.19 0.41
C ASN A 160 6.84 -2.65 -0.06
N TYR A 161 6.35 -3.59 0.76
CA TYR A 161 6.21 -4.99 0.38
C TYR A 161 5.30 -5.17 -0.85
N ILE A 162 4.15 -4.47 -0.89
CA ILE A 162 3.25 -4.50 -2.05
C ILE A 162 3.97 -4.01 -3.30
N LYS A 163 4.66 -2.87 -3.24
CA LYS A 163 5.42 -2.32 -4.37
C LYS A 163 6.49 -3.29 -4.88
N VAL A 164 7.22 -3.94 -3.99
CA VAL A 164 8.23 -4.94 -4.36
C VAL A 164 7.58 -6.15 -5.02
N LYS A 165 6.46 -6.65 -4.48
CA LYS A 165 5.72 -7.78 -5.05
C LYS A 165 5.21 -7.47 -6.46
N ASP A 166 4.64 -6.28 -6.69
CA ASP A 166 4.16 -5.85 -8.01
C ASP A 166 5.32 -5.72 -9.00
N SER A 167 6.43 -5.13 -8.58
CA SER A 167 7.64 -5.03 -9.40
C SER A 167 8.20 -6.40 -9.78
N TYR A 168 8.24 -7.33 -8.81
CA TYR A 168 8.66 -8.71 -9.06
C TYR A 168 7.74 -9.42 -10.06
N GLY A 169 6.41 -9.23 -9.92
CA GLY A 169 5.44 -9.81 -10.87
C GLY A 169 5.68 -9.34 -12.30
N ARG A 170 5.94 -8.05 -12.52
CA ARG A 170 6.24 -7.48 -13.85
C ARG A 170 7.55 -8.04 -14.42
N ILE A 171 8.60 -8.11 -13.62
CA ILE A 171 9.90 -8.68 -14.04
C ILE A 171 9.75 -10.16 -14.35
N SER A 172 9.05 -10.92 -13.52
CA SER A 172 8.80 -12.35 -13.74
C SER A 172 8.02 -12.60 -15.04
N HIS A 173 7.03 -11.75 -15.34
CA HIS A 173 6.28 -11.85 -16.59
C HIS A 173 7.17 -11.61 -17.83
N LEU A 174 8.09 -10.64 -17.74
CA LEU A 174 9.06 -10.36 -18.81
C LEU A 174 10.06 -11.50 -18.98
N LEU A 175 10.57 -12.08 -17.90
CA LEU A 175 11.53 -13.18 -17.94
C LEU A 175 10.92 -14.48 -18.46
N ASN A 176 9.62 -14.70 -18.21
CA ASN A 176 8.90 -15.88 -18.66
C ASN A 176 8.18 -15.65 -20.02
N ALA A 177 8.36 -14.47 -20.63
CA ALA A 177 7.81 -14.22 -21.96
C ALA A 177 8.39 -15.24 -22.96
N PRO A 178 7.55 -15.84 -23.85
CA PRO A 178 8.04 -16.81 -24.83
C PRO A 178 9.09 -16.13 -25.73
N VAL A 179 10.29 -16.65 -25.68
CA VAL A 179 11.37 -16.22 -26.58
C VAL A 179 11.02 -16.70 -27.97
N ILE A 180 11.10 -15.81 -28.95
CA ILE A 180 11.00 -16.21 -30.36
C ILE A 180 12.16 -17.18 -30.66
N THR A 181 11.85 -18.45 -30.78
CA THR A 181 12.84 -19.46 -31.14
C THR A 181 13.27 -19.22 -32.58
N ASN A 182 14.56 -18.99 -32.77
CA ASN A 182 15.11 -18.98 -34.12
C ASN A 182 14.85 -20.36 -34.78
N PRO A 183 14.31 -20.43 -36.01
CA PRO A 183 14.13 -21.68 -36.68
C PRO A 183 15.49 -22.37 -36.85
N GLU A 184 15.54 -23.67 -36.61
CA GLU A 184 16.77 -24.51 -36.79
C GLU A 184 17.39 -24.38 -38.16
N GLN A 185 16.61 -23.98 -39.17
CA GLN A 185 17.08 -23.67 -40.51
C GLN A 185 16.55 -22.29 -40.93
N PRO A 186 17.39 -21.22 -40.90
CA PRO A 186 16.98 -19.91 -41.39
C PRO A 186 16.78 -19.99 -42.93
N LYS A 187 15.54 -19.85 -43.38
CA LYS A 187 15.25 -19.69 -44.80
C LYS A 187 15.73 -18.29 -45.23
N THR A 188 16.74 -18.25 -46.08
CA THR A 188 17.11 -17.02 -46.76
C THR A 188 16.02 -16.67 -47.77
N ALA A 189 15.43 -15.47 -47.60
CA ALA A 189 14.45 -14.97 -48.57
C ALA A 189 15.12 -14.72 -49.91
N THR A 190 14.78 -15.52 -50.91
CA THR A 190 15.29 -15.36 -52.29
C THR A 190 14.46 -14.40 -53.13
N HIS A 191 13.22 -14.09 -52.72
CA HIS A 191 12.34 -13.10 -53.34
C HIS A 191 11.59 -12.28 -52.27
N PHE A 192 11.53 -10.98 -52.48
CA PHE A 192 10.84 -10.02 -51.57
C PHE A 192 9.39 -9.72 -52.01
N ASN A 193 8.68 -10.71 -52.56
CA ASN A 193 7.27 -10.54 -52.89
C ASN A 193 6.43 -10.85 -51.66
N LEU A 194 5.84 -9.82 -51.07
CA LEU A 194 4.85 -9.92 -49.98
C LEU A 194 3.44 -9.96 -50.62
N SER A 195 2.78 -11.14 -50.57
CA SER A 195 1.34 -11.22 -50.81
C SER A 195 0.61 -11.26 -49.48
N PHE A 196 -0.30 -10.33 -49.27
CA PHE A 196 -1.22 -10.34 -48.15
C PHE A 196 -2.55 -10.94 -48.65
N ASP A 197 -2.97 -12.06 -48.08
CA ASP A 197 -4.32 -12.61 -48.22
C ASP A 197 -5.25 -11.95 -47.19
#